data_37a7adaeecce1e521fb36fc67d017c6b
#
_entry.id   37a7adaeecce1e521fb36fc67d017c6b
#
_cell.length_a   1.000
_cell.length_b   1.000
_cell.length_c   1.000
_cell.angle_alpha   90.00
_cell.angle_beta   90.00
_cell.angle_gamma   90.00
#
_symmetry.space_group_name_H-M   'P 1'
#
loop_
_entity.id
_entity.type
_entity.pdbx_description
1 polymer ?
#
loop_
_entity_poly.entity_id
_entity_poly.type
_entity_poly.pdbx_seq_one_letter_code
_entity_poly.pdbx_strand_id
1 'polypeptide(L)'
;MGLYERIRDVAMLIQKTGNSELYGQLIELGAEALDMQNEIVSLSAENTELKKSKDIENRIERHREPYITLKDDLIQVLYCSCCWDYEQKMIQVKSSDSGKFKCIHCANEGTYDKAKYDGHLQRERAAFKSLSERNRRNKW
;
A
#
# COMPACT_ATOMS: atom_id res chain seq x y z
N MET A 1 -16.59 -11.77 29.39
CA MET A 1 -17.58 -10.74 29.71
C MET A 1 -16.94 -9.35 29.66
N GLY A 2 -17.44 -8.52 28.76
CA GLY A 2 -16.90 -7.16 28.56
C GLY A 2 -17.29 -6.19 29.68
N LEU A 3 -16.58 -5.06 29.78
CA LEU A 3 -16.88 -4.01 30.77
C LEU A 3 -18.31 -3.48 30.65
N TYR A 4 -18.77 -3.24 29.44
CA TYR A 4 -20.14 -2.80 29.17
C TYR A 4 -21.18 -3.74 29.72
N GLU A 5 -21.02 -5.05 29.54
CA GLU A 5 -21.95 -6.08 30.04
C GLU A 5 -22.00 -6.10 31.57
N ARG A 6 -20.84 -5.97 32.22
CA ARG A 6 -20.75 -5.88 33.68
C ARG A 6 -21.46 -4.65 34.21
N ILE A 7 -21.28 -3.50 33.60
CA ILE A 7 -21.95 -2.25 33.96
C ILE A 7 -23.46 -2.40 33.79
N ARG A 8 -23.91 -2.99 32.69
CA ARG A 8 -25.33 -3.27 32.46
C ARG A 8 -25.93 -4.18 33.52
N ASP A 9 -25.24 -5.25 33.90
CA ASP A 9 -25.71 -6.19 34.89
C ASP A 9 -25.83 -5.54 36.28
N VAL A 10 -24.86 -4.71 36.66
CA VAL A 10 -24.93 -3.92 37.90
C VAL A 10 -26.07 -2.92 37.87
N ALA A 11 -26.27 -2.23 36.70
CA ALA A 11 -27.39 -1.30 36.53
C ALA A 11 -28.75 -1.99 36.73
N MET A 12 -28.90 -3.21 36.18
CA MET A 12 -30.14 -4.00 36.38
C MET A 12 -30.38 -4.37 37.83
N LEU A 13 -29.33 -4.70 38.58
CA LEU A 13 -29.44 -4.97 40.03
C LEU A 13 -29.86 -3.70 40.80
N ILE A 14 -29.32 -2.54 40.47
CA ILE A 14 -29.64 -1.27 41.10
C ILE A 14 -31.05 -0.81 40.74
N GLN A 15 -31.52 -1.08 39.55
CA GLN A 15 -32.90 -0.81 39.15
C GLN A 15 -33.89 -1.48 40.07
N LYS A 16 -33.62 -2.71 40.53
CA LYS A 16 -34.45 -3.45 41.49
C LYS A 16 -34.50 -2.82 42.87
N THR A 17 -33.51 -2.01 43.25
CA THR A 17 -33.47 -1.29 44.53
C THR A 17 -34.27 0.01 44.54
N GLY A 18 -34.74 0.47 43.38
CA GLY A 18 -35.52 1.70 43.23
C GLY A 18 -34.71 3.00 43.26
N ASN A 19 -33.40 2.95 43.26
CA ASN A 19 -32.54 4.12 43.19
C ASN A 19 -32.36 4.56 41.73
N SER A 20 -33.27 5.40 41.23
CA SER A 20 -33.28 5.84 39.83
C SER A 20 -32.11 6.76 39.43
N GLU A 21 -31.59 7.54 40.40
CA GLU A 21 -30.43 8.40 40.13
C GLU A 21 -29.16 7.58 39.86
N LEU A 22 -28.88 6.61 40.74
CA LEU A 22 -27.72 5.74 40.57
C LEU A 22 -27.84 4.84 39.34
N TYR A 23 -29.06 4.38 39.03
CA TYR A 23 -29.34 3.65 37.79
C TYR A 23 -29.02 4.50 36.56
N GLY A 24 -29.46 5.76 36.52
CA GLY A 24 -29.18 6.69 35.44
C GLY A 24 -27.69 6.93 35.26
N GLN A 25 -26.93 7.13 36.34
CA GLN A 25 -25.48 7.30 36.30
C GLN A 25 -24.76 6.06 35.72
N LEU A 26 -25.22 4.86 36.08
CA LEU A 26 -24.65 3.62 35.57
C LEU A 26 -24.97 3.40 34.08
N ILE A 27 -26.14 3.81 33.62
CA ILE A 27 -26.46 3.78 32.17
C ILE A 27 -25.57 4.74 31.38
N GLU A 28 -25.34 5.93 31.88
CA GLU A 28 -24.40 6.88 31.27
C GLU A 28 -22.97 6.33 31.24
N LEU A 29 -22.51 5.75 32.36
CA LEU A 29 -21.20 5.11 32.43
C LEU A 29 -21.08 3.93 31.46
N GLY A 30 -22.15 3.17 31.29
CA GLY A 30 -22.23 2.08 30.32
C GLY A 30 -22.08 2.58 28.86
N ALA A 31 -22.73 3.71 28.54
CA ALA A 31 -22.59 4.34 27.23
C ALA A 31 -21.16 4.83 26.97
N GLU A 32 -20.53 5.48 27.95
CA GLU A 32 -19.14 5.90 27.87
C GLU A 32 -18.19 4.71 27.69
N ALA A 33 -18.41 3.62 28.43
CA ALA A 33 -17.62 2.41 28.31
C ALA A 33 -17.75 1.76 26.93
N LEU A 34 -18.94 1.80 26.33
CA LEU A 34 -19.17 1.30 24.98
C LEU A 34 -18.42 2.16 23.94
N ASP A 35 -18.47 3.48 24.07
CA ASP A 35 -17.75 4.41 23.21
C ASP A 35 -16.23 4.19 23.29
N MET A 36 -15.70 4.01 24.51
CA MET A 36 -14.28 3.69 24.71
C MET A 36 -13.92 2.33 24.08
N GLN A 37 -14.74 1.31 24.18
CA GLN A 37 -14.50 0.02 23.53
C GLN A 37 -14.46 0.15 22.02
N ASN A 38 -15.37 0.91 21.43
CA ASN A 38 -15.40 1.17 19.99
C ASN A 38 -14.15 1.94 19.53
N GLU A 39 -13.70 2.92 20.31
CA GLU A 39 -12.48 3.66 20.05
C GLU A 39 -11.24 2.75 20.13
N ILE A 40 -11.15 1.88 21.12
CA ILE A 40 -10.07 0.89 21.25
C ILE A 40 -10.01 -0.04 20.03
N VAL A 41 -11.15 -0.53 19.56
CA VAL A 41 -11.22 -1.39 18.35
C VAL A 41 -10.72 -0.62 17.12
N SER A 42 -11.17 0.61 16.94
CA SER A 42 -10.73 1.48 15.83
C SER A 42 -9.23 1.77 15.87
N LEU A 43 -8.71 2.17 17.04
CA LEU A 43 -7.27 2.45 17.22
C LEU A 43 -6.41 1.18 17.06
N SER A 44 -6.89 0.04 17.52
CA SER A 44 -6.19 -1.24 17.35
C SER A 44 -6.09 -1.63 15.87
N ALA A 45 -7.15 -1.45 15.09
CA ALA A 45 -7.15 -1.69 13.65
C ALA A 45 -6.18 -0.73 12.93
N GLU A 46 -6.24 0.56 13.23
CA GLU A 46 -5.32 1.57 12.69
C GLU A 46 -3.87 1.25 13.04
N ASN A 47 -3.60 0.88 14.28
CA ASN A 47 -2.26 0.53 14.73
C ASN A 47 -1.71 -0.71 13.99
N THR A 48 -2.55 -1.70 13.73
CA THR A 48 -2.18 -2.88 12.95
C THR A 48 -1.80 -2.50 11.52
N GLU A 49 -2.57 -1.63 10.87
CA GLU A 49 -2.27 -1.14 9.52
C GLU A 49 -0.98 -0.32 9.48
N LEU A 50 -0.76 0.57 10.45
CA LEU A 50 0.48 1.36 10.57
C LEU A 50 1.71 0.47 10.79
N LYS A 51 1.60 -0.58 11.58
CA LYS A 51 2.69 -1.55 11.79
C LYS A 51 3.02 -2.31 10.51
N LYS A 52 2.02 -2.72 9.74
CA LYS A 52 2.23 -3.36 8.43
C LYS A 52 2.94 -2.43 7.46
N SER A 53 2.50 -1.18 7.36
CA SER A 53 3.13 -0.18 6.50
C SER A 53 4.58 0.08 6.89
N LYS A 54 4.87 0.18 8.19
CA LYS A 54 6.24 0.35 8.70
C LYS A 54 7.12 -0.86 8.42
N ASP A 55 6.59 -2.08 8.57
CA ASP A 55 7.31 -3.31 8.26
C ASP A 55 7.68 -3.35 6.76
N ILE A 56 6.75 -3.05 5.88
CA ILE A 56 7.00 -2.98 4.44
C ILE A 56 8.04 -1.89 4.14
N GLU A 57 7.93 -0.69 4.72
CA GLU A 57 8.88 0.40 4.51
C GLU A 57 10.31 0.00 4.91
N ASN A 58 10.48 -0.75 5.99
CA ASN A 58 11.77 -1.27 6.42
C ASN A 58 12.37 -2.31 5.46
N ARG A 59 11.54 -3.00 4.70
CA ARG A 59 11.94 -4.00 3.71
C ARG A 59 12.19 -3.42 2.32
N ILE A 60 11.72 -2.19 2.06
CA ILE A 60 11.85 -1.53 0.77
C ILE A 60 13.31 -1.15 0.49
N GLU A 61 13.75 -1.48 -0.71
CA GLU A 61 14.96 -0.96 -1.32
C GLU A 61 14.58 0.06 -2.40
N ARG A 62 15.04 1.30 -2.20
CA ARG A 62 14.77 2.39 -3.15
C ARG A 62 15.86 2.44 -4.21
N HIS A 63 15.46 2.75 -5.43
CA HIS A 63 16.32 2.86 -6.58
C HIS A 63 16.32 4.30 -7.12
N ARG A 64 17.27 4.62 -7.98
CA ARG A 64 17.37 5.93 -8.62
C ARG A 64 16.14 6.23 -9.49
N GLU A 65 15.66 5.23 -10.20
CA GLU A 65 14.43 5.29 -10.99
C GLU A 65 13.19 5.12 -10.10
N PRO A 66 11.99 5.57 -10.52
CA PRO A 66 10.80 5.58 -9.67
C PRO A 66 10.16 4.19 -9.49
N TYR A 67 10.93 3.21 -9.09
CA TYR A 67 10.47 1.89 -8.65
C TYR A 67 11.14 1.47 -7.36
N ILE A 68 10.53 0.53 -6.66
CA ILE A 68 11.04 -0.04 -5.41
C ILE A 68 11.06 -1.57 -5.52
N THR A 69 11.96 -2.19 -4.78
CA THR A 69 12.04 -3.64 -4.59
C THR A 69 12.05 -3.96 -3.11
N LEU A 70 11.78 -5.21 -2.75
CA LEU A 70 11.91 -5.70 -1.39
C LEU A 70 13.25 -6.39 -1.20
N LYS A 71 13.96 -6.06 -0.12
CA LYS A 71 15.31 -6.59 0.19
C LYS A 71 15.35 -8.10 0.32
N ASP A 72 14.27 -8.70 0.81
CA ASP A 72 14.13 -10.13 1.08
C ASP A 72 13.44 -10.90 -0.06
N ASP A 73 13.11 -10.24 -1.16
CA ASP A 73 12.51 -10.87 -2.33
C ASP A 73 13.56 -11.42 -3.27
N LEU A 74 13.64 -12.74 -3.38
CA LEU A 74 14.57 -13.44 -4.27
C LEU A 74 14.24 -13.25 -5.75
N ILE A 75 12.97 -13.02 -6.07
CA ILE A 75 12.49 -12.83 -7.45
C ILE A 75 12.71 -11.40 -7.93
N GLN A 76 12.90 -10.46 -7.01
CA GLN A 76 13.08 -9.03 -7.29
C GLN A 76 11.92 -8.42 -8.09
N VAL A 77 10.70 -8.61 -7.58
CA VAL A 77 9.50 -7.98 -8.14
C VAL A 77 9.60 -6.47 -8.03
N LEU A 78 9.25 -5.78 -9.11
CA LEU A 78 9.30 -4.32 -9.19
C LEU A 78 7.94 -3.73 -8.80
N TYR A 79 7.94 -2.76 -7.88
CA TYR A 79 6.75 -2.04 -7.44
C TYR A 79 6.87 -0.55 -7.72
N CYS A 80 5.75 0.13 -7.90
CA CYS A 80 5.72 1.56 -8.14
C CYS A 80 6.03 2.35 -6.87
N SER A 81 7.10 3.16 -6.89
CA SER A 81 7.45 4.02 -5.77
C SER A 81 6.42 5.15 -5.55
N CYS A 82 5.84 5.69 -6.61
CA CYS A 82 4.82 6.73 -6.51
C CYS A 82 3.55 6.23 -5.80
N CYS A 83 3.06 5.05 -6.17
CA CYS A 83 1.88 4.46 -5.51
C CYS A 83 2.14 4.17 -4.05
N TRP A 84 3.35 3.72 -3.69
CA TRP A 84 3.73 3.51 -2.31
C TRP A 84 3.81 4.82 -1.53
N ASP A 85 4.49 5.83 -2.06
CA ASP A 85 4.71 7.10 -1.36
C ASP A 85 3.42 7.91 -1.16
N TYR A 86 2.50 7.88 -2.14
CA TYR A 86 1.25 8.65 -2.07
C TYR A 86 0.08 7.90 -1.43
N GLU A 87 -0.03 6.60 -1.66
CA GLU A 87 -1.21 5.82 -1.28
C GLU A 87 -0.91 4.63 -0.36
N GLN A 88 0.36 4.37 -0.05
CA GLN A 88 0.81 3.20 0.72
C GLN A 88 0.35 1.87 0.10
N LYS A 89 0.27 1.82 -1.23
CA LYS A 89 -0.12 0.63 -1.98
C LYS A 89 1.06 0.02 -2.72
N MET A 90 1.26 -1.27 -2.52
CA MET A 90 2.26 -2.07 -3.25
C MET A 90 1.69 -2.49 -4.61
N ILE A 91 1.84 -1.63 -5.60
CA ILE A 91 1.40 -1.88 -6.98
C ILE A 91 2.56 -2.38 -7.80
N GLN A 92 2.48 -3.61 -8.28
CA GLN A 92 3.47 -4.19 -9.18
C GLN A 92 3.45 -3.45 -10.51
N VAL A 93 4.63 -3.04 -10.99
CA VAL A 93 4.77 -2.41 -12.29
C VAL A 93 4.89 -3.45 -13.40
N LYS A 94 4.45 -3.09 -14.59
CA LYS A 94 4.63 -3.90 -15.79
C LYS A 94 6.00 -3.60 -16.39
N SER A 95 6.87 -4.59 -16.42
CA SER A 95 8.20 -4.50 -17.03
C SER A 95 8.19 -5.03 -18.46
N SER A 96 9.05 -4.49 -19.32
CA SER A 96 9.25 -4.94 -20.70
C SER A 96 10.67 -5.46 -20.91
N ASP A 97 10.86 -6.26 -21.94
CA ASP A 97 12.19 -6.79 -22.33
C ASP A 97 13.15 -5.69 -22.79
N SER A 98 12.64 -4.50 -23.08
CA SER A 98 13.44 -3.31 -23.41
C SER A 98 14.11 -2.64 -22.21
N GLY A 99 13.92 -3.16 -20.99
CA GLY A 99 14.44 -2.59 -19.76
C GLY A 99 13.62 -1.45 -19.18
N LYS A 100 12.42 -1.19 -19.71
CA LYS A 100 11.48 -0.19 -19.21
C LYS A 100 10.39 -0.81 -18.36
N PHE A 101 9.80 0.01 -17.48
CA PHE A 101 8.63 -0.35 -16.71
C PHE A 101 7.56 0.74 -16.78
N LYS A 102 6.32 0.35 -16.54
CA LYS A 102 5.18 1.27 -16.43
C LYS A 102 4.22 0.78 -15.34
N CYS A 103 3.78 1.70 -14.49
CA CYS A 103 2.73 1.43 -13.53
C CYS A 103 1.35 1.51 -14.19
N ILE A 104 0.57 0.48 -14.03
CA ILE A 104 -0.80 0.43 -14.58
C ILE A 104 -1.80 1.29 -13.79
N HIS A 105 -1.46 1.66 -12.56
CA HIS A 105 -2.33 2.45 -11.68
C HIS A 105 -2.13 3.97 -11.85
N CYS A 106 -0.89 4.46 -11.75
CA CYS A 106 -0.60 5.89 -11.83
C CYS A 106 0.12 6.33 -13.11
N ALA A 107 0.36 5.41 -14.04
CA ALA A 107 1.08 5.63 -15.30
C ALA A 107 2.54 6.09 -15.14
N ASN A 108 3.12 6.01 -13.94
CA ASN A 108 4.54 6.25 -13.70
C ASN A 108 5.38 5.28 -14.51
N GLU A 109 6.39 5.78 -15.19
CA GLU A 109 7.27 4.97 -16.04
C GLU A 109 8.74 5.32 -15.84
N GLY A 110 9.61 4.39 -16.19
CA GLY A 110 11.05 4.57 -16.08
C GLY A 110 11.81 3.37 -16.64
N THR A 111 13.10 3.32 -16.33
CA THR A 111 14.02 2.28 -16.77
C THR A 111 14.48 1.46 -15.56
N TYR A 112 14.22 0.17 -15.54
CA TYR A 112 14.68 -0.73 -14.45
C TYR A 112 16.01 -1.41 -14.77
N ASP A 113 16.35 -1.53 -16.05
CA ASP A 113 17.59 -2.14 -16.53
C ASP A 113 18.16 -1.29 -17.66
N LYS A 114 19.15 -0.48 -17.31
CA LYS A 114 19.79 0.44 -18.27
C LYS A 114 20.52 -0.32 -19.37
N ALA A 115 21.15 -1.44 -19.07
CA ALA A 115 21.89 -2.23 -20.07
C ALA A 115 20.95 -2.81 -21.13
N LYS A 116 19.79 -3.34 -20.71
CA LYS A 116 18.73 -3.79 -21.64
C LYS A 116 18.18 -2.66 -22.48
N TYR A 117 17.97 -1.50 -21.88
CA TYR A 117 17.45 -0.31 -22.58
C TYR A 117 18.44 0.20 -23.63
N ASP A 118 19.70 0.35 -23.28
CA ASP A 118 20.74 0.78 -24.20
C ASP A 118 20.92 -0.23 -25.37
N GLY A 119 20.89 -1.51 -25.08
CA GLY A 119 20.90 -2.55 -26.10
C GLY A 119 19.70 -2.52 -27.03
N HIS A 120 18.51 -2.23 -26.51
CA HIS A 120 17.30 -2.04 -27.30
C HIS A 120 17.42 -0.83 -28.25
N LEU A 121 17.87 0.31 -27.74
CA LEU A 121 18.12 1.51 -28.55
C LEU A 121 19.13 1.27 -29.66
N GLN A 122 20.20 0.54 -29.39
CA GLN A 122 21.20 0.21 -30.39
C GLN A 122 20.61 -0.66 -31.52
N ARG A 123 19.78 -1.65 -31.17
CA ARG A 123 19.08 -2.49 -32.15
C ARG A 123 18.11 -1.70 -33.01
N GLU A 124 17.35 -0.77 -32.41
CA GLU A 124 16.43 0.10 -33.16
C GLU A 124 17.17 1.02 -34.14
N ARG A 125 18.27 1.62 -33.68
CA ARG A 125 19.12 2.47 -34.55
C ARG A 125 19.71 1.68 -35.71
N ALA A 126 20.20 0.46 -35.46
CA ALA A 126 20.73 -0.41 -36.50
C ALA A 126 19.63 -0.84 -37.51
N ALA A 127 18.45 -1.16 -37.06
CA ALA A 127 17.31 -1.47 -37.92
C ALA A 127 16.89 -0.28 -38.78
N PHE A 128 16.82 0.91 -38.21
CA PHE A 128 16.50 2.14 -38.96
C PHE A 128 17.54 2.45 -40.01
N LYS A 129 18.83 2.31 -39.69
CA LYS A 129 19.93 2.51 -40.65
C LYS A 129 19.81 1.53 -41.81
N SER A 130 19.57 0.26 -41.57
CA SER A 130 19.41 -0.77 -42.62
C SER A 130 18.22 -0.48 -43.54
N LEU A 131 17.10 -0.03 -42.98
CA LEU A 131 15.92 0.37 -43.75
C LEU A 131 16.20 1.60 -44.65
N SER A 132 16.90 2.60 -44.12
CA SER A 132 17.26 3.79 -44.88
C SER A 132 18.22 3.48 -46.06
N GLU A 133 19.15 2.55 -45.84
CA GLU A 133 20.07 2.07 -46.90
C GLU A 133 19.35 1.27 -47.98
N ARG A 134 18.36 0.41 -47.63
CA ARG A 134 17.50 -0.31 -48.57
C ARG A 134 16.70 0.66 -49.43
N ASN A 135 16.10 1.68 -48.83
CA ASN A 135 15.32 2.70 -49.56
C ASN A 135 16.18 3.53 -50.52
N ARG A 136 17.46 3.76 -50.19
CA ARG A 136 18.40 4.43 -51.13
C ARG A 136 18.72 3.55 -52.33
N ARG A 137 18.88 2.22 -52.13
CA ARG A 137 19.18 1.28 -53.23
C ARG A 137 18.01 1.09 -54.20
N ASN A 138 16.78 1.21 -53.69
CA ASN A 138 15.58 1.03 -54.50
C ASN A 138 15.10 2.27 -55.24
N LYS A 139 15.82 3.37 -55.16
CA LYS A 139 15.51 4.66 -55.87
C LYS A 139 16.12 4.80 -57.25
N TRP A 140 16.75 3.72 -57.78
CA TRP A 140 17.36 3.73 -59.12
C TRP A 140 16.81 2.62 -59.98
#